data_81b53ce507492a13862fe9c7d1b81e35
#
_entry.id   81b53ce507492a13862fe9c7d1b81e35
#
_cell.length_a   1.000
_cell.length_b   1.000
_cell.length_c   1.000
_cell.angle_alpha   90.00
_cell.angle_beta   90.00
_cell.angle_gamma   90.00
#
_symmetry.space_group_name_H-M   'P 1'
#
loop_
_entity.id
_entity.type
_entity.pdbx_description
1 polymer ?
#
loop_
_entity_poly.entity_id
_entity_poly.type
_entity_poly.pdbx_seq_one_letter_code
_entity_poly.pdbx_strand_id
1 'polypeptide(L)'
;PPMYMKVFLSLNAGVLALGFPFAVWHFWIKPWRRERKITLDGMLMLALGLMVFQDPLLNYFNTWCTYNTWIWNMGAWTSHVPGWSAPEEPGRMVSEPLINNFIGYGYGVLLTIMLGCWIMRKAKKRWPGISNLQLIGVAFLWSYAFDFVMEGLILLPFGFYAYPGAIQAWSLNAGTHYQYPLYEGVMWG
;
A
#
# COMPACT_ATOMS: atom_id res chain seq x y z
N PRO A 1 12.01 17.51 -3.80
CA PRO A 1 10.88 17.41 -4.72
C PRO A 1 10.22 18.76 -4.99
N PRO A 2 9.49 18.93 -6.11
CA PRO A 2 8.70 20.11 -6.43
C PRO A 2 7.67 20.45 -5.34
N MET A 3 7.18 21.71 -5.31
CA MET A 3 6.27 22.18 -4.27
C MET A 3 4.97 21.37 -4.20
N TYR A 4 4.39 21.02 -5.35
CA TYR A 4 3.14 20.25 -5.40
C TYR A 4 3.29 18.85 -4.74
N MET A 5 4.44 18.20 -4.95
CA MET A 5 4.74 16.93 -4.27
C MET A 5 4.87 17.13 -2.75
N LYS A 6 5.60 18.16 -2.31
CA LYS A 6 5.75 18.45 -0.88
C LYS A 6 4.40 18.66 -0.21
N VAL A 7 3.52 19.45 -0.83
CA VAL A 7 2.17 19.72 -0.33
C VAL A 7 1.37 18.42 -0.25
N PHE A 8 1.34 17.64 -1.32
CA PHE A 8 0.62 16.38 -1.36
C PHE A 8 1.12 15.39 -0.29
N LEU A 9 2.43 15.19 -0.22
CA LEU A 9 3.04 14.25 0.73
C LEU A 9 2.79 14.67 2.19
N SER A 10 2.87 15.97 2.48
CA SER A 10 2.57 16.48 3.83
C SER A 10 1.09 16.32 4.19
N LEU A 11 0.18 16.58 3.24
CA LEU A 11 -1.25 16.36 3.44
C LEU A 11 -1.58 14.88 3.63
N ASN A 12 -1.00 14.01 2.80
CA ASN A 12 -1.15 12.56 2.92
C ASN A 12 -0.70 12.06 4.29
N ALA A 13 0.51 12.45 4.72
CA ALA A 13 1.02 12.10 6.05
C ALA A 13 0.10 12.63 7.18
N GLY A 14 -0.41 13.86 7.04
CA GLY A 14 -1.36 14.44 7.98
C GLY A 14 -2.68 13.67 8.06
N VAL A 15 -3.25 13.31 6.92
CA VAL A 15 -4.48 12.49 6.86
C VAL A 15 -4.28 11.13 7.50
N LEU A 16 -3.16 10.46 7.20
CA LEU A 16 -2.83 9.18 7.81
C LEU A 16 -2.65 9.31 9.33
N ALA A 17 -1.90 10.31 9.79
CA ALA A 17 -1.65 10.54 11.21
C ALA A 17 -2.93 10.87 11.99
N LEU A 18 -3.84 11.67 11.42
CA LEU A 18 -5.12 12.01 12.06
C LEU A 18 -6.12 10.85 12.00
N GLY A 19 -6.13 10.08 10.91
CA GLY A 19 -7.01 8.92 10.75
C GLY A 19 -6.64 7.76 11.66
N PHE A 20 -5.36 7.60 12.00
CA PHE A 20 -4.87 6.47 12.78
C PHE A 20 -5.48 6.37 14.19
N PRO A 21 -5.51 7.42 15.02
CA PRO A 21 -6.19 7.36 16.31
C PRO A 21 -7.67 7.02 16.21
N PHE A 22 -8.36 7.51 15.18
CA PHE A 22 -9.75 7.18 14.92
C PHE A 22 -9.91 5.69 14.55
N ALA A 23 -9.03 5.15 13.70
CA ALA A 23 -9.02 3.74 13.34
C ALA A 23 -8.76 2.84 14.56
N VAL A 24 -7.75 3.18 15.39
CA VAL A 24 -7.46 2.48 16.65
C VAL A 24 -8.67 2.50 17.59
N TRP A 25 -9.31 3.67 17.73
CA TRP A 25 -10.53 3.76 18.52
C TRP A 25 -11.65 2.89 17.99
N HIS A 26 -11.90 2.94 16.67
CA HIS A 26 -13.02 2.25 16.04
C HIS A 26 -12.85 0.73 16.01
N PHE A 27 -11.68 0.26 15.61
CA PHE A 27 -11.43 -1.16 15.37
C PHE A 27 -10.91 -1.92 16.60
N TRP A 28 -10.34 -1.20 17.59
CA TRP A 28 -9.75 -1.82 18.78
C TRP A 28 -10.41 -1.39 20.07
N ILE A 29 -10.31 -0.09 20.42
CA ILE A 29 -10.70 0.37 21.78
C ILE A 29 -12.18 0.20 21.98
N LYS A 30 -13.02 0.67 21.04
CA LYS A 30 -14.48 0.60 21.16
C LYS A 30 -15.00 -0.85 21.27
N PRO A 31 -14.63 -1.79 20.39
CA PRO A 31 -15.03 -3.19 20.51
C PRO A 31 -14.50 -3.84 21.79
N TRP A 32 -13.23 -3.59 22.15
CA TRP A 32 -12.65 -4.17 23.35
C TRP A 32 -13.35 -3.69 24.64
N ARG A 33 -13.72 -2.40 24.70
CA ARG A 33 -14.48 -1.88 25.83
C ARG A 33 -15.88 -2.48 25.94
N ARG A 34 -16.51 -2.79 24.80
CA ARG A 34 -17.87 -3.31 24.72
C ARG A 34 -17.92 -4.83 24.96
N GLU A 35 -17.03 -5.58 24.33
CA GLU A 35 -17.13 -7.03 24.21
C GLU A 35 -15.96 -7.76 24.88
N ARG A 36 -14.98 -7.00 25.40
CA ARG A 36 -13.73 -7.54 26.00
C ARG A 36 -12.97 -8.48 25.02
N LYS A 37 -13.16 -8.27 23.73
CA LYS A 37 -12.53 -9.05 22.65
C LYS A 37 -11.98 -8.10 21.58
N ILE A 38 -10.87 -8.49 21.00
CA ILE A 38 -10.37 -7.86 19.77
C ILE A 38 -11.16 -8.49 18.61
N THR A 39 -11.75 -7.65 17.76
CA THR A 39 -12.49 -8.09 16.59
C THR A 39 -11.54 -8.58 15.49
N LEU A 40 -12.08 -9.31 14.52
CA LEU A 40 -11.33 -9.73 13.33
C LEU A 40 -10.73 -8.50 12.61
N ASP A 41 -11.51 -7.43 12.45
CA ASP A 41 -11.03 -6.20 11.81
C ASP A 41 -9.86 -5.56 12.56
N GLY A 42 -9.90 -5.57 13.90
CA GLY A 42 -8.78 -5.09 14.72
C GLY A 42 -7.54 -5.97 14.61
N MET A 43 -7.71 -7.28 14.53
CA MET A 43 -6.60 -8.22 14.30
C MET A 43 -6.01 -8.05 12.89
N LEU A 44 -6.85 -7.89 11.87
CA LEU A 44 -6.42 -7.63 10.50
C LEU A 44 -5.67 -6.30 10.40
N MET A 45 -6.16 -5.25 11.02
CA MET A 45 -5.48 -3.95 11.05
C MET A 45 -4.06 -4.06 11.60
N LEU A 46 -3.86 -4.82 12.68
CA LEU A 46 -2.53 -5.05 13.24
C LEU A 46 -1.67 -5.90 12.30
N ALA A 47 -2.21 -7.00 11.81
CA ALA A 47 -1.48 -7.91 10.93
C ALA A 47 -1.00 -7.20 9.66
N LEU A 48 -1.90 -6.46 9.00
CA LEU A 48 -1.59 -5.67 7.82
C LEU A 48 -0.53 -4.59 8.11
N GLY A 49 -0.67 -3.86 9.22
CA GLY A 49 0.33 -2.87 9.62
C GLY A 49 1.71 -3.50 9.87
N LEU A 50 1.76 -4.67 10.50
CA LEU A 50 3.02 -5.39 10.74
C LEU A 50 3.65 -5.94 9.45
N MET A 51 2.87 -6.18 8.40
CA MET A 51 3.41 -6.61 7.11
C MET A 51 4.39 -5.60 6.49
N VAL A 52 4.32 -4.33 6.87
CA VAL A 52 5.21 -3.30 6.35
C VAL A 52 6.69 -3.59 6.56
N PHE A 53 7.06 -4.43 7.53
CA PHE A 53 8.46 -4.81 7.71
C PHE A 53 9.06 -5.53 6.50
N GLN A 54 8.22 -6.13 5.64
CA GLN A 54 8.62 -6.81 4.42
C GLN A 54 8.82 -5.85 3.23
N ASP A 55 8.27 -4.65 3.30
CA ASP A 55 8.30 -3.67 2.21
C ASP A 55 9.72 -3.44 1.65
N PRO A 56 10.74 -3.22 2.49
CA PRO A 56 12.11 -3.09 1.99
C PRO A 56 12.65 -4.31 1.23
N LEU A 57 12.11 -5.50 1.46
CA LEU A 57 12.55 -6.74 0.77
C LEU A 57 12.21 -6.73 -0.72
N LEU A 58 11.27 -5.90 -1.16
CA LEU A 58 10.99 -5.69 -2.59
C LEU A 58 12.25 -5.26 -3.36
N ASN A 59 13.18 -4.62 -2.67
CA ASN A 59 14.44 -4.14 -3.24
C ASN A 59 15.61 -5.14 -3.11
N TYR A 60 15.35 -6.42 -2.86
CA TYR A 60 16.42 -7.40 -2.59
C TYR A 60 17.38 -7.60 -3.77
N PHE A 61 16.87 -7.73 -4.98
CA PHE A 61 17.67 -7.99 -6.17
C PHE A 61 18.02 -6.72 -6.96
N ASN A 62 17.12 -5.76 -6.96
CA ASN A 62 17.27 -4.48 -7.67
C ASN A 62 16.49 -3.40 -6.92
N THR A 63 16.69 -2.15 -7.28
CA THR A 63 15.88 -1.05 -6.75
C THR A 63 14.50 -1.04 -7.43
N TRP A 64 13.61 -1.93 -6.96
CA TRP A 64 12.26 -2.07 -7.50
C TRP A 64 11.40 -0.85 -7.20
N CYS A 65 11.31 -0.47 -5.93
CA CYS A 65 10.52 0.65 -5.44
C CYS A 65 11.37 1.54 -4.54
N THR A 66 11.23 2.86 -4.70
CA THR A 66 11.90 3.81 -3.81
C THR A 66 10.95 4.94 -3.43
N TYR A 67 10.87 5.25 -2.15
CA TYR A 67 10.01 6.29 -1.60
C TYR A 67 10.65 7.66 -1.68
N ASN A 68 9.81 8.69 -1.66
CA ASN A 68 10.26 10.06 -1.63
C ASN A 68 10.85 10.42 -0.27
N THR A 69 12.07 10.96 -0.28
CA THR A 69 12.79 11.36 0.94
C THR A 69 12.16 12.55 1.69
N TRP A 70 11.16 13.20 1.13
CA TRP A 70 10.38 14.23 1.82
C TRP A 70 9.50 13.65 2.94
N ILE A 71 9.06 12.40 2.79
CA ILE A 71 8.33 11.67 3.83
C ILE A 71 9.33 11.29 4.92
N TRP A 72 8.89 11.29 6.17
CA TRP A 72 9.75 10.89 7.28
C TRP A 72 10.29 9.48 7.07
N ASN A 73 11.54 9.43 6.72
CA ASN A 73 12.27 8.23 6.35
C ASN A 73 13.03 7.68 7.57
N MET A 74 12.83 6.40 7.86
CA MET A 74 13.57 5.69 8.92
C MET A 74 14.72 4.84 8.36
N GLY A 75 14.89 4.80 7.04
CA GLY A 75 15.84 3.91 6.36
C GLY A 75 15.38 2.46 6.33
N ALA A 76 15.99 1.69 5.43
CA ALA A 76 15.72 0.26 5.29
C ALA A 76 16.64 -0.56 6.21
N TRP A 77 16.11 -1.60 6.82
CA TRP A 77 16.87 -2.51 7.68
C TRP A 77 17.60 -3.61 6.88
N THR A 78 17.29 -3.74 5.61
CA THR A 78 17.64 -4.88 4.76
C THR A 78 19.04 -4.85 4.18
N SER A 79 19.77 -3.74 4.26
CA SER A 79 21.13 -3.59 3.72
C SER A 79 22.14 -4.61 4.26
N HIS A 80 21.87 -5.21 5.41
CA HIS A 80 22.72 -6.22 6.04
C HIS A 80 22.27 -7.66 5.79
N VAL A 81 21.20 -7.86 5.00
CA VAL A 81 20.73 -9.21 4.66
C VAL A 81 21.75 -9.87 3.71
N PRO A 82 22.20 -11.10 3.98
CA PRO A 82 23.13 -11.79 3.10
C PRO A 82 22.60 -11.91 1.68
N GLY A 83 23.43 -11.58 0.70
CA GLY A 83 23.04 -11.61 -0.72
C GLY A 83 22.30 -10.36 -1.19
N TRP A 84 22.12 -9.34 -0.33
CA TRP A 84 21.52 -8.07 -0.73
C TRP A 84 22.32 -7.42 -1.87
N SER A 85 21.68 -7.18 -2.99
CA SER A 85 22.33 -6.63 -4.19
C SER A 85 21.80 -5.28 -4.63
N ALA A 86 20.64 -4.87 -4.10
CA ALA A 86 20.09 -3.55 -4.35
C ALA A 86 19.91 -2.78 -3.03
N PRO A 87 20.11 -1.47 -3.02
CA PRO A 87 20.77 -0.68 -4.06
C PRO A 87 22.21 -1.15 -4.30
N GLU A 88 22.79 -0.77 -5.42
CA GLU A 88 24.05 -1.30 -5.98
C GLU A 88 25.26 -1.35 -5.03
N GLU A 89 25.27 -0.53 -3.99
CA GLU A 89 26.35 -0.49 -3.01
C GLU A 89 25.92 -1.06 -1.66
N PRO A 90 26.67 -1.99 -1.07
CA PRO A 90 26.43 -2.47 0.27
C PRO A 90 26.38 -1.32 1.29
N GLY A 91 25.38 -1.32 2.16
CA GLY A 91 25.17 -0.30 3.18
C GLY A 91 24.43 0.95 2.71
N ARG A 92 24.14 1.11 1.43
CA ARG A 92 23.29 2.19 0.95
C ARG A 92 21.82 1.89 1.27
N MET A 93 21.21 2.74 2.08
CA MET A 93 19.81 2.56 2.49
C MET A 93 18.88 3.26 1.50
N VAL A 94 17.88 2.52 0.99
CA VAL A 94 16.74 3.12 0.30
C VAL A 94 15.88 3.91 1.28
N SER A 95 15.18 4.92 0.77
CA SER A 95 14.17 5.65 1.53
C SER A 95 13.05 4.71 1.96
N GLU A 96 12.73 4.68 3.25
CA GLU A 96 11.69 3.80 3.81
C GLU A 96 10.89 4.53 4.88
N PRO A 97 9.65 4.97 4.57
CA PRO A 97 8.79 5.69 5.50
C PRO A 97 7.97 4.71 6.36
N LEU A 98 8.63 3.88 7.17
CA LEU A 98 8.01 2.78 7.93
C LEU A 98 6.77 3.20 8.72
N ILE A 99 6.78 4.37 9.37
CA ILE A 99 5.61 4.83 10.15
C ILE A 99 4.44 5.13 9.22
N ASN A 100 4.69 5.85 8.12
CA ASN A 100 3.65 6.18 7.15
C ASN A 100 3.08 4.92 6.50
N ASN A 101 3.96 3.99 6.15
CA ASN A 101 3.59 2.70 5.58
C ASN A 101 2.87 1.83 6.60
N PHE A 102 3.34 1.72 7.85
CA PHE A 102 2.64 0.99 8.92
C PHE A 102 1.19 1.47 9.08
N ILE A 103 1.00 2.77 9.10
CA ILE A 103 -0.33 3.38 9.21
C ILE A 103 -1.16 3.10 7.95
N GLY A 104 -0.57 3.31 6.77
CA GLY A 104 -1.22 3.10 5.48
C GLY A 104 -1.62 1.64 5.25
N TYR A 105 -0.71 0.70 5.47
CA TYR A 105 -0.99 -0.74 5.40
C TYR A 105 -2.03 -1.16 6.43
N GLY A 106 -1.92 -0.70 7.68
CA GLY A 106 -2.82 -1.07 8.75
C GLY A 106 -4.27 -0.75 8.43
N TYR A 107 -4.66 0.51 8.52
CA TYR A 107 -6.07 0.85 8.32
C TYR A 107 -6.43 1.16 6.86
N GLY A 108 -5.47 1.65 6.05
CA GLY A 108 -5.74 1.97 4.64
C GLY A 108 -6.07 0.71 3.83
N VAL A 109 -5.23 -0.32 3.89
CA VAL A 109 -5.50 -1.60 3.23
C VAL A 109 -6.73 -2.28 3.83
N LEU A 110 -6.94 -2.21 5.15
CA LEU A 110 -8.16 -2.73 5.78
C LEU A 110 -9.42 -2.08 5.19
N LEU A 111 -9.43 -0.76 5.05
CA LEU A 111 -10.58 -0.05 4.45
C LEU A 111 -10.80 -0.46 2.99
N THR A 112 -9.74 -0.69 2.23
CA THR A 112 -9.81 -1.19 0.85
C THR A 112 -10.44 -2.59 0.81
N ILE A 113 -10.03 -3.49 1.70
CA ILE A 113 -10.62 -4.83 1.85
C ILE A 113 -12.11 -4.73 2.21
N MET A 114 -12.46 -3.88 3.17
CA MET A 114 -13.85 -3.69 3.57
C MET A 114 -14.71 -3.18 2.42
N LEU A 115 -14.19 -2.28 1.61
CA LEU A 115 -14.87 -1.76 0.42
C LEU A 115 -15.00 -2.84 -0.66
N GLY A 116 -13.98 -3.65 -0.90
CA GLY A 116 -14.05 -4.81 -1.78
C GLY A 116 -15.12 -5.82 -1.33
N CYS A 117 -15.16 -6.14 -0.04
CA CYS A 117 -16.21 -6.97 0.54
C CYS A 117 -17.62 -6.37 0.35
N TRP A 118 -17.75 -5.05 0.48
CA TRP A 118 -19.01 -4.36 0.23
C TRP A 118 -19.41 -4.46 -1.25
N ILE A 119 -18.48 -4.29 -2.19
CA ILE A 119 -18.71 -4.43 -3.64
C ILE A 119 -19.16 -5.85 -3.97
N MET A 120 -18.48 -6.88 -3.45
CA MET A 120 -18.87 -8.28 -3.64
C MET A 120 -20.28 -8.56 -3.10
N ARG A 121 -20.64 -8.02 -1.93
CA ARG A 121 -22.01 -8.12 -1.39
C ARG A 121 -23.04 -7.45 -2.31
N LYS A 122 -22.71 -6.30 -2.89
CA LYS A 122 -23.58 -5.62 -3.88
C LYS A 122 -23.72 -6.45 -5.15
N ALA A 123 -22.64 -7.02 -5.67
CA ALA A 123 -22.67 -7.92 -6.81
C ALA A 123 -23.55 -9.14 -6.54
N LYS A 124 -23.37 -9.80 -5.39
CA LYS A 124 -24.21 -10.95 -4.99
C LYS A 124 -25.71 -10.59 -4.88
N LYS A 125 -26.01 -9.41 -4.34
CA LYS A 125 -27.41 -8.92 -4.27
C LYS A 125 -28.00 -8.64 -5.65
N ARG A 126 -27.20 -8.09 -6.58
CA ARG A 126 -27.64 -7.73 -7.94
C ARG A 126 -27.78 -8.95 -8.83
N TRP A 127 -26.91 -9.95 -8.64
CA TRP A 127 -26.88 -11.21 -9.39
C TRP A 127 -26.86 -12.39 -8.42
N PRO A 128 -28.03 -12.85 -7.92
CA PRO A 128 -28.09 -13.92 -6.91
C PRO A 128 -27.46 -15.25 -7.36
N GLY A 129 -27.46 -15.51 -8.67
CA GLY A 129 -26.81 -16.69 -9.27
C GLY A 129 -25.32 -16.61 -9.52
N ILE A 130 -24.66 -15.48 -9.15
CA ILE A 130 -23.22 -15.31 -9.34
C ILE A 130 -22.44 -16.41 -8.60
N SER A 131 -21.53 -17.08 -9.29
CA SER A 131 -20.68 -18.13 -8.72
C SER A 131 -19.55 -17.54 -7.87
N ASN A 132 -18.92 -18.39 -7.04
CA ASN A 132 -17.76 -17.97 -6.24
C ASN A 132 -16.58 -17.52 -7.12
N LEU A 133 -16.35 -18.19 -8.25
CA LEU A 133 -15.30 -17.80 -9.20
C LEU A 133 -15.55 -16.40 -9.79
N GLN A 134 -16.81 -16.11 -10.13
CA GLN A 134 -17.20 -14.78 -10.61
C GLN A 134 -17.04 -13.71 -9.50
N LEU A 135 -17.33 -14.05 -8.23
CA LEU A 135 -17.07 -13.14 -7.10
C LEU A 135 -15.58 -12.89 -6.88
N ILE A 136 -14.74 -13.90 -7.06
CA ILE A 136 -13.27 -13.72 -7.07
C ILE A 136 -12.89 -12.78 -8.21
N GLY A 137 -13.44 -12.95 -9.40
CA GLY A 137 -13.22 -12.02 -10.51
C GLY A 137 -13.65 -10.59 -10.20
N VAL A 138 -14.76 -10.39 -9.48
CA VAL A 138 -15.19 -9.06 -9.01
C VAL A 138 -14.19 -8.48 -8.02
N ALA A 139 -13.68 -9.28 -7.06
CA ALA A 139 -12.66 -8.85 -6.11
C ALA A 139 -11.37 -8.46 -6.83
N PHE A 140 -10.88 -9.29 -7.74
CA PHE A 140 -9.69 -9.02 -8.55
C PHE A 140 -9.83 -7.71 -9.34
N LEU A 141 -10.92 -7.53 -10.08
CA LEU A 141 -11.16 -6.30 -10.84
C LEU A 141 -11.25 -5.06 -9.95
N TRP A 142 -11.81 -5.21 -8.76
CA TRP A 142 -11.84 -4.14 -7.77
C TRP A 142 -10.43 -3.77 -7.31
N SER A 143 -9.64 -4.77 -6.87
CA SER A 143 -8.27 -4.54 -6.41
C SER A 143 -7.42 -3.90 -7.51
N TYR A 144 -7.46 -4.45 -8.72
CA TYR A 144 -6.74 -3.90 -9.87
C TYR A 144 -7.13 -2.45 -10.17
N ALA A 145 -8.44 -2.16 -10.21
CA ALA A 145 -8.91 -0.81 -10.49
C ALA A 145 -8.56 0.17 -9.37
N PHE A 146 -8.65 -0.27 -8.12
CA PHE A 146 -8.27 0.53 -6.96
C PHE A 146 -6.77 0.85 -6.98
N ASP A 147 -5.93 -0.15 -7.21
CA ASP A 147 -4.49 0.00 -7.33
C ASP A 147 -4.13 0.98 -8.46
N PHE A 148 -4.67 0.77 -9.65
CA PHE A 148 -4.45 1.68 -10.79
C PHE A 148 -4.83 3.13 -10.47
N VAL A 149 -5.95 3.36 -9.80
CA VAL A 149 -6.38 4.71 -9.43
C VAL A 149 -5.47 5.30 -8.36
N MET A 150 -5.19 4.54 -7.30
CA MET A 150 -4.38 5.02 -6.18
C MET A 150 -2.92 5.20 -6.58
N GLU A 151 -2.31 4.21 -7.18
CA GLU A 151 -0.90 4.27 -7.56
C GLU A 151 -0.71 5.00 -8.88
N GLY A 152 -1.35 4.55 -9.94
CA GLY A 152 -1.13 5.05 -11.28
C GLY A 152 -1.54 6.51 -11.49
N LEU A 153 -2.65 6.95 -10.85
CA LEU A 153 -3.19 8.30 -11.04
C LEU A 153 -2.94 9.26 -9.88
N ILE A 154 -2.62 8.76 -8.68
CA ILE A 154 -2.44 9.62 -7.51
C ILE A 154 -1.02 9.50 -6.95
N LEU A 155 -0.63 8.36 -6.37
CA LEU A 155 0.59 8.27 -5.60
C LEU A 155 1.85 8.48 -6.44
N LEU A 156 1.95 7.87 -7.60
CA LEU A 156 3.11 8.01 -8.50
C LEU A 156 3.21 9.41 -9.10
N PRO A 157 2.16 10.02 -9.71
CA PRO A 157 2.26 11.37 -10.23
C PRO A 157 2.61 12.43 -9.17
N PHE A 158 2.15 12.23 -7.94
CA PHE A 158 2.48 13.10 -6.82
C PHE A 158 3.77 12.70 -6.09
N GLY A 159 4.50 11.71 -6.61
CA GLY A 159 5.84 11.37 -6.17
C GLY A 159 5.92 10.78 -4.77
N PHE A 160 4.92 9.97 -4.36
CA PHE A 160 4.98 9.25 -3.09
C PHE A 160 6.11 8.23 -3.12
N TYR A 161 6.19 7.48 -4.21
CA TYR A 161 7.28 6.57 -4.56
C TYR A 161 7.46 6.51 -6.08
N ALA A 162 8.43 5.76 -6.54
CA ALA A 162 8.70 5.49 -7.94
C ALA A 162 9.13 4.02 -8.10
N TYR A 163 8.94 3.47 -9.29
CA TYR A 163 9.34 2.12 -9.67
C TYR A 163 10.53 2.13 -10.66
N PRO A 164 11.77 2.46 -10.21
CA PRO A 164 12.91 2.52 -11.11
C PRO A 164 13.26 1.16 -11.72
N GLY A 165 12.97 0.06 -11.02
CA GLY A 165 13.21 -1.31 -11.49
C GLY A 165 12.12 -1.90 -12.38
N ALA A 166 11.06 -1.15 -12.69
CA ALA A 166 9.94 -1.67 -13.46
C ALA A 166 10.31 -1.95 -14.93
N ILE A 167 9.71 -3.00 -15.49
CA ILE A 167 9.86 -3.35 -16.92
C ILE A 167 9.17 -2.29 -17.76
N GLN A 168 9.96 -1.44 -18.41
CA GLN A 168 9.44 -0.28 -19.17
C GLN A 168 8.45 -0.67 -20.26
N ALA A 169 8.70 -1.78 -20.97
CA ALA A 169 7.82 -2.27 -22.03
C ALA A 169 6.40 -2.62 -21.53
N TRP A 170 6.24 -2.84 -20.22
CA TRP A 170 4.98 -3.23 -19.57
C TRP A 170 4.52 -2.17 -18.57
N SER A 171 4.96 -0.94 -18.77
CA SER A 171 4.63 0.17 -17.89
C SER A 171 3.98 1.31 -18.66
N LEU A 172 2.96 1.92 -18.08
CA LEU A 172 2.46 3.21 -18.53
C LEU A 172 3.46 4.31 -18.14
N ASN A 173 3.57 5.35 -18.95
CA ASN A 173 4.48 6.45 -18.71
C ASN A 173 5.94 6.03 -18.49
N ALA A 174 6.38 4.98 -19.17
CA ALA A 174 7.71 4.41 -19.04
C ALA A 174 8.82 5.48 -19.14
N GLY A 175 9.84 5.35 -18.29
CA GLY A 175 10.97 6.29 -18.23
C GLY A 175 10.68 7.59 -17.47
N THR A 176 9.50 7.77 -16.92
CA THR A 176 9.17 8.90 -16.04
C THR A 176 9.19 8.47 -14.56
N HIS A 177 9.22 9.47 -13.64
CA HIS A 177 9.11 9.18 -12.21
C HIS A 177 7.75 8.60 -11.79
N TYR A 178 6.73 8.74 -12.64
CA TYR A 178 5.37 8.22 -12.42
C TYR A 178 5.05 7.06 -13.37
N GLN A 179 6.05 6.31 -13.80
CA GLN A 179 5.79 5.08 -14.55
C GLN A 179 5.03 4.08 -13.67
N TYR A 180 3.95 3.54 -14.23
CA TYR A 180 3.11 2.57 -13.56
C TYR A 180 3.23 1.20 -14.24
N PRO A 181 3.77 0.17 -13.56
CA PRO A 181 3.85 -1.18 -14.10
C PRO A 181 2.46 -1.81 -14.17
N LEU A 182 1.97 -2.17 -15.36
CA LEU A 182 0.64 -2.76 -15.51
C LEU A 182 0.46 -4.08 -14.77
N TYR A 183 1.53 -4.79 -14.50
CA TYR A 183 1.50 -6.04 -13.74
C TYR A 183 1.44 -5.84 -12.22
N GLU A 184 1.66 -4.62 -11.73
CA GLU A 184 1.52 -4.30 -10.29
C GLU A 184 0.09 -4.56 -9.81
N GLY A 185 -0.90 -4.05 -10.51
CA GLY A 185 -2.30 -4.30 -10.19
C GLY A 185 -2.70 -5.79 -10.24
N VAL A 186 -1.97 -6.62 -11.00
CA VAL A 186 -2.16 -8.08 -10.99
C VAL A 186 -1.57 -8.71 -9.72
N MET A 187 -0.48 -8.17 -9.21
CA MET A 187 0.14 -8.64 -7.96
C MET A 187 -0.69 -8.25 -6.74
N TRP A 188 -1.40 -7.14 -6.81
CA TRP A 188 -2.32 -6.67 -5.76
C TRP A 188 -3.71 -7.31 -5.81
N GLY A 189 -4.18 -7.76 -6.96
CA GLY A 189 -5.49 -8.41 -7.18
C GLY A 189 -5.48 -9.88 -6.83
#